data_e8d072e967c7bd20ac0c46ff044bdc9f
#
_entry.id   e8d072e967c7bd20ac0c46ff044bdc9f
#
_cell.length_a   1.000
_cell.length_b   1.000
_cell.length_c   1.000
_cell.angle_alpha   90.00
_cell.angle_beta   90.00
_cell.angle_gamma   90.00
#
_symmetry.space_group_name_H-M   'P 1'
#
loop_
_entity.id
_entity.type
_entity.pdbx_description
1 polymer ?
#
loop_
_entity_poly.entity_id
_entity_poly.type
_entity_poly.pdbx_seq_one_letter_code
_entity_poly.pdbx_strand_id
1 'polypeptide(L)'
;MSDIALAESGVEHAIAFPGLSINGFTNSSNAGIVFVTLKDFEERKTPDLSGGAIAMKLNQKFGAIQDAFIAMFPPPPVQGLGTTGGFKLQLEDRAGLGYQALDEATKAFLGKAYQTPELAGLFSSYQINVPQLYADLDRTKAQQLGVSVTDVFETLQIYLGSLYVNDFNAFGRTYSVRAQADAKFRANPEDIGQLKVRSASGEMIPLSALLRVDATTGPERTNRYNGFLAADINGGPAPGFSSGQAQAAIERIAAETLPKGIGFEWTDLTYQQILAGNSGVLVFPLALLLVYLVLAAQYESLTLPIAIIMIVPMGVLAALAGVWLTGGDNNIFTQIGLVVLVGLSAKNAILIVEFARELEFEGRTPVQAAIEASRLRLRPILMTSMAFIMGVIPLVVSTGAGAEMRAAMGIAVFSGMIGVTFFGIFMTPVFYVLARRITGNKALTQHTDDAHAQNVHATDAEMAASGRPSRSKTRSLLPAA
;
A
#
# COMPACT_ATOMS: atom_id res chain seq x y z
N MET A 1 -29.20 3.94 -8.28
CA MET A 1 -27.89 4.12 -7.57
C MET A 1 -27.39 5.56 -7.66
N SER A 2 -27.21 6.11 -8.86
CA SER A 2 -26.67 7.48 -9.04
C SER A 2 -27.49 8.54 -8.32
N ASP A 3 -28.83 8.51 -8.42
CA ASP A 3 -29.72 9.47 -7.74
C ASP A 3 -29.63 9.37 -6.21
N ILE A 4 -29.51 8.15 -5.67
CA ILE A 4 -29.31 7.90 -4.23
C ILE A 4 -27.96 8.46 -3.78
N ALA A 5 -26.90 8.26 -4.58
CA ALA A 5 -25.58 8.77 -4.29
C ALA A 5 -25.54 10.30 -4.33
N LEU A 6 -26.12 10.93 -5.35
CA LEU A 6 -26.18 12.39 -5.50
C LEU A 6 -27.04 13.08 -4.42
N ALA A 7 -28.00 12.36 -3.83
CA ALA A 7 -28.80 12.86 -2.71
C ALA A 7 -28.05 12.85 -1.37
N GLU A 8 -26.86 12.22 -1.28
CA GLU A 8 -26.08 12.18 -0.04
C GLU A 8 -25.21 13.43 0.11
N SER A 9 -25.27 14.01 1.31
CA SER A 9 -24.43 15.16 1.67
C SER A 9 -22.95 14.80 1.53
N GLY A 10 -22.19 15.63 0.81
CA GLY A 10 -20.77 15.44 0.61
C GLY A 10 -20.41 14.69 -0.69
N VAL A 11 -21.38 14.18 -1.45
CA VAL A 11 -21.19 13.69 -2.82
C VAL A 11 -21.29 14.87 -3.79
N GLU A 12 -20.39 14.89 -4.77
CA GLU A 12 -20.37 15.91 -5.82
C GLU A 12 -20.90 15.35 -7.13
N HIS A 13 -20.35 14.21 -7.58
CA HIS A 13 -20.79 13.56 -8.83
C HIS A 13 -20.94 12.05 -8.65
N ALA A 14 -21.80 11.45 -9.46
CA ALA A 14 -21.97 10.01 -9.59
C ALA A 14 -21.93 9.65 -11.08
N ILE A 15 -20.86 8.96 -11.52
CA ILE A 15 -20.63 8.60 -12.91
C ILE A 15 -20.88 7.11 -13.06
N ALA A 16 -21.96 6.73 -13.77
CA ALA A 16 -22.37 5.36 -13.94
C ALA A 16 -21.87 4.77 -15.26
N PHE A 17 -21.37 3.55 -15.20
CA PHE A 17 -20.96 2.71 -16.32
C PHE A 17 -21.77 1.40 -16.28
N PRO A 18 -23.00 1.40 -16.80
CA PRO A 18 -23.77 0.17 -16.92
C PRO A 18 -23.12 -0.76 -17.95
N GLY A 19 -23.10 -2.05 -17.67
CA GLY A 19 -22.45 -3.03 -18.53
C GLY A 19 -20.93 -3.13 -18.38
N LEU A 20 -20.35 -2.50 -17.36
CA LEU A 20 -18.93 -2.58 -17.05
C LEU A 20 -18.73 -3.35 -15.72
N SER A 21 -17.99 -4.44 -15.75
CA SER A 21 -17.61 -5.19 -14.54
C SER A 21 -16.35 -4.61 -13.91
N ILE A 22 -16.33 -4.47 -12.57
CA ILE A 22 -15.13 -4.13 -11.81
C ILE A 22 -14.05 -5.20 -11.95
N ASN A 23 -14.45 -6.42 -12.28
CA ASN A 23 -13.55 -7.54 -12.47
C ASN A 23 -12.79 -7.40 -13.80
N GLY A 24 -11.67 -6.70 -13.72
CA GLY A 24 -10.77 -6.41 -14.83
C GLY A 24 -11.31 -5.40 -15.87
N PHE A 25 -12.29 -4.58 -15.49
CA PHE A 25 -12.86 -3.52 -16.33
C PHE A 25 -13.32 -4.05 -17.70
N THR A 26 -14.01 -5.19 -17.69
CA THR A 26 -14.54 -5.82 -18.90
C THR A 26 -16.04 -5.62 -19.05
N ASN A 27 -16.53 -5.71 -20.28
CA ASN A 27 -17.97 -5.63 -20.54
C ASN A 27 -18.68 -6.85 -19.95
N SER A 28 -19.74 -6.60 -19.19
CA SER A 28 -20.59 -7.61 -18.58
C SER A 28 -22.03 -7.12 -18.54
N SER A 29 -22.96 -7.89 -19.07
CA SER A 29 -24.37 -7.51 -19.19
C SER A 29 -25.10 -7.44 -17.84
N ASN A 30 -24.58 -8.14 -16.83
CA ASN A 30 -25.15 -8.24 -15.47
C ASN A 30 -24.42 -7.42 -14.42
N ALA A 31 -23.47 -6.58 -14.83
CA ALA A 31 -22.68 -5.75 -13.93
C ALA A 31 -22.72 -4.26 -14.29
N GLY A 32 -22.36 -3.42 -13.33
CA GLY A 32 -22.17 -1.98 -13.56
C GLY A 32 -21.31 -1.39 -12.44
N ILE A 33 -20.62 -0.31 -12.78
CA ILE A 33 -19.78 0.45 -11.84
C ILE A 33 -20.34 1.87 -11.76
N VAL A 34 -20.37 2.41 -10.54
CA VAL A 34 -20.64 3.84 -10.32
C VAL A 34 -19.46 4.43 -9.55
N PHE A 35 -18.77 5.37 -10.18
CA PHE A 35 -17.75 6.16 -9.50
C PHE A 35 -18.42 7.36 -8.84
N VAL A 36 -18.30 7.42 -7.51
CA VAL A 36 -18.84 8.51 -6.70
C VAL A 36 -17.69 9.41 -6.29
N THR A 37 -17.68 10.64 -6.81
CA THR A 37 -16.73 11.66 -6.38
C THR A 37 -17.32 12.47 -5.24
N LEU A 38 -16.47 12.80 -4.28
CA LEU A 38 -16.88 13.55 -3.10
C LEU A 38 -16.47 15.01 -3.28
N LYS A 39 -17.21 15.92 -2.65
CA LYS A 39 -16.86 17.33 -2.55
C LYS A 39 -15.46 17.52 -1.99
N ASP A 40 -14.90 18.70 -2.15
CA ASP A 40 -13.58 19.02 -1.62
C ASP A 40 -13.48 18.79 -0.11
N PHE A 41 -12.29 18.44 0.35
CA PHE A 41 -12.04 18.17 1.77
C PHE A 41 -12.35 19.39 2.66
N GLU A 42 -12.26 20.61 2.13
CA GLU A 42 -12.61 21.84 2.84
C GLU A 42 -14.09 21.97 3.11
N GLU A 43 -14.95 21.36 2.31
CA GLU A 43 -16.40 21.32 2.48
C GLU A 43 -16.87 20.13 3.35
N ARG A 44 -16.00 19.16 3.63
CA ARG A 44 -16.29 17.92 4.36
C ARG A 44 -15.49 17.79 5.66
N LYS A 45 -15.56 18.80 6.53
CA LYS A 45 -14.76 18.86 7.76
C LYS A 45 -15.35 18.05 8.93
N THR A 46 -16.64 17.70 8.87
CA THR A 46 -17.31 16.96 9.94
C THR A 46 -17.07 15.44 9.77
N PRO A 47 -16.96 14.67 10.85
CA PRO A 47 -16.69 13.23 10.79
C PRO A 47 -17.73 12.43 9.99
N ASP A 48 -18.98 12.86 9.99
CA ASP A 48 -20.10 12.27 9.26
C ASP A 48 -20.03 12.47 7.74
N LEU A 49 -19.22 13.42 7.26
CA LEU A 49 -18.90 13.68 5.86
C LEU A 49 -17.53 13.10 5.44
N SER A 50 -16.89 12.31 6.30
CA SER A 50 -15.69 11.56 5.90
C SER A 50 -16.03 10.53 4.81
N GLY A 51 -15.05 10.21 3.96
CA GLY A 51 -15.25 9.24 2.87
C GLY A 51 -15.76 7.89 3.38
N GLY A 52 -15.25 7.40 4.50
CA GLY A 52 -15.70 6.17 5.14
C GLY A 52 -17.14 6.25 5.67
N ALA A 53 -17.52 7.37 6.29
CA ALA A 53 -18.88 7.57 6.79
C ALA A 53 -19.90 7.65 5.64
N ILE A 54 -19.57 8.36 4.56
CA ILE A 54 -20.40 8.42 3.35
C ILE A 54 -20.54 7.03 2.72
N ALA A 55 -19.45 6.28 2.61
CA ALA A 55 -19.47 4.91 2.07
C ALA A 55 -20.37 3.98 2.90
N MET A 56 -20.31 4.05 4.24
CA MET A 56 -21.21 3.27 5.11
C MET A 56 -22.67 3.65 4.93
N LYS A 57 -23.00 4.96 4.90
CA LYS A 57 -24.38 5.45 4.67
C LYS A 57 -24.92 4.99 3.31
N LEU A 58 -24.11 5.07 2.26
CA LEU A 58 -24.50 4.63 0.93
C LEU A 58 -24.67 3.12 0.87
N ASN A 59 -23.79 2.33 1.48
CA ASN A 59 -23.97 0.87 1.57
C ASN A 59 -25.29 0.50 2.26
N GLN A 60 -25.64 1.19 3.33
CA GLN A 60 -26.93 0.98 4.02
C GLN A 60 -28.13 1.31 3.12
N LYS A 61 -28.07 2.43 2.39
CA LYS A 61 -29.15 2.82 1.46
C LYS A 61 -29.25 1.86 0.26
N PHE A 62 -28.12 1.41 -0.25
CA PHE A 62 -28.08 0.45 -1.37
C PHE A 62 -28.53 -0.95 -0.97
N GLY A 63 -28.40 -1.33 0.29
CA GLY A 63 -28.94 -2.59 0.81
C GLY A 63 -30.46 -2.72 0.71
N ALA A 64 -31.19 -1.62 0.50
CA ALA A 64 -32.63 -1.61 0.22
C ALA A 64 -32.96 -2.00 -1.24
N ILE A 65 -32.00 -1.98 -2.16
CA ILE A 65 -32.17 -2.37 -3.55
C ILE A 65 -32.08 -3.89 -3.63
N GLN A 66 -33.15 -4.55 -4.05
CA GLN A 66 -33.21 -6.01 -4.14
C GLN A 66 -32.85 -6.56 -5.52
N ASP A 67 -32.80 -5.70 -6.54
CA ASP A 67 -32.55 -6.11 -7.94
C ASP A 67 -31.07 -6.45 -8.22
N ALA A 68 -30.16 -6.02 -7.33
CA ALA A 68 -28.73 -6.27 -7.50
C ALA A 68 -27.99 -6.28 -6.15
N PHE A 69 -26.91 -7.03 -6.07
CA PHE A 69 -25.92 -6.88 -5.01
C PHE A 69 -25.06 -5.64 -5.27
N ILE A 70 -25.04 -4.70 -4.34
CA ILE A 70 -24.29 -3.45 -4.46
C ILE A 70 -23.32 -3.34 -3.30
N ALA A 71 -22.03 -3.25 -3.62
CA ALA A 71 -20.97 -3.02 -2.66
C ALA A 71 -20.28 -1.67 -2.96
N MET A 72 -20.11 -0.85 -1.93
CA MET A 72 -19.35 0.39 -2.02
C MET A 72 -18.09 0.27 -1.17
N PHE A 73 -16.96 0.58 -1.77
CA PHE A 73 -15.66 0.51 -1.14
C PHE A 73 -14.79 1.70 -1.55
N PRO A 74 -13.88 2.16 -0.66
CA PRO A 74 -12.95 3.21 -1.00
C PRO A 74 -11.90 2.70 -2.00
N PRO A 75 -11.25 3.60 -2.75
CA PRO A 75 -10.08 3.26 -3.56
C PRO A 75 -8.92 2.78 -2.66
N PRO A 76 -7.94 2.05 -3.22
CA PRO A 76 -6.77 1.63 -2.46
C PRO A 76 -5.97 2.87 -2.02
N PRO A 77 -5.33 2.83 -0.83
CA PRO A 77 -4.56 3.97 -0.30
C PRO A 77 -3.33 4.27 -1.17
N VAL A 78 -2.80 3.29 -1.90
CA VAL A 78 -1.68 3.43 -2.84
C VAL A 78 -2.17 3.10 -4.23
N GLN A 79 -2.12 4.06 -5.14
CA GLN A 79 -2.49 3.84 -6.53
C GLN A 79 -1.57 2.79 -7.18
N GLY A 80 -2.18 1.84 -7.92
CA GLY A 80 -1.47 0.75 -8.57
C GLY A 80 -1.26 -0.50 -7.70
N LEU A 81 -1.55 -0.44 -6.41
CA LEU A 81 -1.50 -1.59 -5.51
C LEU A 81 -2.92 -2.03 -5.13
N GLY A 82 -3.66 -2.54 -6.10
CA GLY A 82 -5.01 -3.05 -5.93
C GLY A 82 -6.10 -2.21 -6.59
N THR A 83 -7.33 -2.71 -6.55
CA THR A 83 -8.53 -2.08 -7.08
C THR A 83 -9.45 -1.57 -5.97
N THR A 84 -9.31 -2.09 -4.76
CA THR A 84 -10.15 -1.78 -3.59
C THR A 84 -9.27 -1.48 -2.38
N GLY A 85 -9.76 -0.65 -1.46
CA GLY A 85 -9.16 -0.50 -0.14
C GLY A 85 -9.39 -1.75 0.72
N GLY A 86 -8.50 -1.99 1.70
CA GLY A 86 -8.55 -3.17 2.56
C GLY A 86 -7.60 -4.27 2.10
N PHE A 87 -7.99 -5.53 2.28
CA PHE A 87 -7.24 -6.70 1.84
C PHE A 87 -7.88 -7.39 0.64
N LYS A 88 -7.05 -8.11 -0.10
CA LYS A 88 -7.49 -8.99 -1.19
C LYS A 88 -6.70 -10.29 -1.17
N LEU A 89 -7.40 -11.40 -1.37
CA LEU A 89 -6.80 -12.72 -1.56
C LEU A 89 -7.47 -13.43 -2.73
N GLN A 90 -6.77 -14.44 -3.25
CA GLN A 90 -7.26 -15.34 -4.29
C GLN A 90 -7.42 -16.74 -3.70
N LEU A 91 -8.61 -17.32 -3.80
CA LEU A 91 -8.79 -18.75 -3.58
C LEU A 91 -8.46 -19.47 -4.88
N GLU A 92 -7.56 -20.44 -4.84
CA GLU A 92 -7.01 -21.12 -6.01
C GLU A 92 -7.39 -22.57 -6.05
N ASP A 93 -7.96 -23.04 -7.15
CA ASP A 93 -8.13 -24.44 -7.44
C ASP A 93 -6.83 -25.03 -7.98
N ARG A 94 -6.00 -25.56 -7.07
CA ARG A 94 -4.70 -26.15 -7.40
C ARG A 94 -4.79 -27.60 -7.84
N ALA A 95 -5.93 -28.26 -7.61
CA ALA A 95 -6.16 -29.66 -7.96
C ALA A 95 -6.97 -29.85 -9.24
N GLY A 96 -7.49 -28.77 -9.85
CA GLY A 96 -8.32 -28.86 -11.05
C GLY A 96 -9.72 -29.41 -10.78
N LEU A 97 -10.29 -29.07 -9.63
CA LEU A 97 -11.63 -29.54 -9.20
C LEU A 97 -12.76 -28.87 -9.98
N GLY A 98 -12.47 -27.70 -10.61
CA GLY A 98 -13.40 -26.99 -11.47
C GLY A 98 -14.22 -25.89 -10.79
N TYR A 99 -15.05 -25.24 -11.60
CA TYR A 99 -15.77 -24.02 -11.22
C TYR A 99 -16.70 -24.20 -10.03
N GLN A 100 -17.43 -25.34 -9.96
CA GLN A 100 -18.40 -25.60 -8.92
C GLN A 100 -17.74 -25.79 -7.56
N ALA A 101 -16.67 -26.59 -7.51
CA ALA A 101 -15.94 -26.83 -6.27
C ALA A 101 -15.32 -25.54 -5.72
N LEU A 102 -14.81 -24.66 -6.61
CA LEU A 102 -14.28 -23.36 -6.22
C LEU A 102 -15.40 -22.44 -5.71
N ASP A 103 -16.59 -22.46 -6.33
CA ASP A 103 -17.74 -21.66 -5.88
C ASP A 103 -18.24 -22.11 -4.52
N GLU A 104 -18.37 -23.42 -4.30
CA GLU A 104 -18.76 -23.99 -3.00
C GLU A 104 -17.76 -23.62 -1.89
N ALA A 105 -16.48 -23.75 -2.18
CA ALA A 105 -15.43 -23.35 -1.25
C ALA A 105 -15.46 -21.84 -0.96
N THR A 106 -15.68 -21.01 -1.99
CA THR A 106 -15.81 -19.56 -1.86
C THR A 106 -17.00 -19.17 -0.98
N LYS A 107 -18.15 -19.81 -1.20
CA LYS A 107 -19.37 -19.60 -0.38
C LYS A 107 -19.19 -20.05 1.05
N ALA A 108 -18.58 -21.21 1.28
CA ALA A 108 -18.29 -21.74 2.62
C ALA A 108 -17.33 -20.79 3.37
N PHE A 109 -16.29 -20.35 2.70
CA PHE A 109 -15.33 -19.37 3.24
C PHE A 109 -16.01 -18.06 3.63
N LEU A 110 -16.75 -17.43 2.70
CA LEU A 110 -17.47 -16.19 2.94
C LEU A 110 -18.52 -16.33 4.04
N GLY A 111 -19.26 -17.44 4.07
CA GLY A 111 -20.26 -17.72 5.10
C GLY A 111 -19.67 -17.72 6.50
N LYS A 112 -18.47 -18.28 6.69
CA LYS A 112 -17.73 -18.22 7.95
C LYS A 112 -17.15 -16.82 8.22
N ALA A 113 -16.61 -16.20 7.19
CA ALA A 113 -15.99 -14.87 7.28
C ALA A 113 -17.00 -13.79 7.68
N TYR A 114 -18.23 -13.83 7.18
CA TYR A 114 -19.31 -12.90 7.60
C TYR A 114 -19.69 -13.00 9.08
N GLN A 115 -19.43 -14.14 9.71
CA GLN A 115 -19.69 -14.35 11.15
C GLN A 115 -18.52 -13.95 12.03
N THR A 116 -17.41 -13.51 11.43
CA THR A 116 -16.16 -13.21 12.12
C THR A 116 -16.10 -11.72 12.45
N PRO A 117 -16.08 -11.32 13.73
CA PRO A 117 -16.20 -9.90 14.12
C PRO A 117 -15.02 -9.02 13.70
N GLU A 118 -13.86 -9.62 13.42
CA GLU A 118 -12.65 -8.92 12.98
C GLU A 118 -12.73 -8.44 11.52
N LEU A 119 -13.74 -8.90 10.76
CA LEU A 119 -13.83 -8.69 9.31
C LEU A 119 -15.06 -7.87 8.94
N ALA A 120 -14.91 -7.00 7.93
CA ALA A 120 -16.01 -6.20 7.38
C ALA A 120 -15.88 -6.01 5.86
N GLY A 121 -17.01 -5.70 5.22
CA GLY A 121 -17.03 -5.36 3.78
C GLY A 121 -16.59 -6.51 2.86
N LEU A 122 -16.85 -7.74 3.28
CA LEU A 122 -16.45 -8.94 2.52
C LEU A 122 -17.30 -9.11 1.26
N PHE A 123 -16.66 -9.40 0.14
CA PHE A 123 -17.34 -9.82 -1.08
C PHE A 123 -16.38 -10.57 -2.02
N SER A 124 -16.98 -11.33 -2.94
CA SER A 124 -16.27 -11.92 -4.08
C SER A 124 -16.95 -11.50 -5.37
N SER A 125 -16.17 -11.28 -6.40
CA SER A 125 -16.70 -11.05 -7.75
C SER A 125 -16.86 -12.34 -8.54
N TYR A 126 -16.50 -13.48 -7.96
CA TYR A 126 -16.60 -14.78 -8.60
C TYR A 126 -18.04 -15.28 -8.64
N GLN A 127 -18.56 -15.50 -9.86
CA GLN A 127 -19.92 -15.96 -10.12
C GLN A 127 -19.92 -17.02 -11.21
N ILE A 128 -20.65 -18.11 -10.99
CA ILE A 128 -20.79 -19.22 -11.97
C ILE A 128 -22.23 -19.42 -12.45
N ASN A 129 -23.17 -18.69 -11.90
CA ASN A 129 -24.60 -18.82 -12.16
C ASN A 129 -25.15 -17.70 -13.04
N VAL A 130 -24.30 -17.08 -13.84
CA VAL A 130 -24.74 -16.04 -14.77
C VAL A 130 -25.54 -16.66 -15.91
N PRO A 131 -26.77 -16.17 -16.18
CA PRO A 131 -27.58 -16.67 -17.28
C PRO A 131 -26.87 -16.49 -18.62
N GLN A 132 -26.80 -17.57 -19.39
CA GLN A 132 -26.16 -17.62 -20.70
C GLN A 132 -27.07 -18.33 -21.68
N LEU A 133 -26.85 -18.11 -22.97
CA LEU A 133 -27.50 -18.85 -24.05
C LEU A 133 -26.46 -19.72 -24.74
N TYR A 134 -26.75 -21.00 -24.86
CA TYR A 134 -25.91 -21.94 -25.57
C TYR A 134 -26.51 -22.16 -26.97
N ALA A 135 -25.77 -21.77 -28.02
CA ALA A 135 -26.15 -21.97 -29.40
C ALA A 135 -25.51 -23.23 -29.93
N ASP A 136 -26.27 -24.30 -29.99
CA ASP A 136 -25.86 -25.61 -30.51
C ASP A 136 -26.06 -25.68 -32.01
N LEU A 137 -24.98 -25.65 -32.78
CA LEU A 137 -25.00 -25.68 -34.24
C LEU A 137 -24.91 -27.09 -34.75
N ASP A 138 -25.94 -27.52 -35.55
CA ASP A 138 -25.88 -28.73 -36.33
C ASP A 138 -24.97 -28.54 -37.56
N ARG A 139 -23.73 -28.93 -37.42
CA ARG A 139 -22.69 -28.76 -38.45
C ARG A 139 -22.96 -29.60 -39.68
N THR A 140 -23.60 -30.78 -39.51
CA THR A 140 -23.96 -31.66 -40.63
C THR A 140 -25.03 -30.99 -41.48
N LYS A 141 -26.06 -30.45 -40.84
CA LYS A 141 -27.14 -29.75 -41.53
C LYS A 141 -26.67 -28.45 -42.21
N ALA A 142 -25.77 -27.70 -41.56
CA ALA A 142 -25.14 -26.52 -42.14
C ALA A 142 -24.40 -26.89 -43.44
N GLN A 143 -23.62 -27.98 -43.43
CA GLN A 143 -22.92 -28.46 -44.61
C GLN A 143 -23.88 -28.89 -45.71
N GLN A 144 -24.96 -29.60 -45.37
CA GLN A 144 -25.98 -30.03 -46.35
C GLN A 144 -26.68 -28.84 -47.03
N LEU A 145 -26.91 -27.77 -46.30
CA LEU A 145 -27.52 -26.53 -46.80
C LEU A 145 -26.51 -25.57 -47.42
N GLY A 146 -25.25 -25.99 -47.54
CA GLY A 146 -24.20 -25.17 -48.15
C GLY A 146 -23.86 -23.92 -47.34
N VAL A 147 -24.01 -23.95 -46.00
CA VAL A 147 -23.70 -22.84 -45.10
C VAL A 147 -22.37 -23.08 -44.43
N SER A 148 -21.49 -22.10 -44.48
CA SER A 148 -20.22 -22.14 -43.73
C SER A 148 -20.46 -21.97 -42.22
N VAL A 149 -19.82 -22.80 -41.42
CA VAL A 149 -19.82 -22.67 -39.95
C VAL A 149 -19.29 -21.28 -39.52
N THR A 150 -18.29 -20.79 -40.23
CA THR A 150 -17.72 -19.46 -39.99
C THR A 150 -18.77 -18.36 -40.19
N ASP A 151 -19.55 -18.41 -41.26
CA ASP A 151 -20.56 -17.39 -41.59
C ASP A 151 -21.67 -17.37 -40.53
N VAL A 152 -22.03 -18.53 -39.96
CA VAL A 152 -22.99 -18.62 -38.87
C VAL A 152 -22.46 -17.87 -37.60
N PHE A 153 -21.21 -18.13 -37.20
CA PHE A 153 -20.66 -17.47 -36.03
C PHE A 153 -20.34 -15.99 -36.29
N GLU A 154 -19.94 -15.60 -37.48
CA GLU A 154 -19.79 -14.19 -37.85
C GLU A 154 -21.14 -13.47 -37.83
N THR A 155 -22.22 -14.10 -38.30
CA THR A 155 -23.57 -13.55 -38.20
C THR A 155 -23.97 -13.32 -36.75
N LEU A 156 -23.78 -14.32 -35.87
CA LEU A 156 -24.05 -14.16 -34.45
C LEU A 156 -23.21 -13.05 -33.83
N GLN A 157 -21.91 -13.00 -34.14
CA GLN A 157 -20.99 -11.98 -33.63
C GLN A 157 -21.43 -10.57 -34.06
N ILE A 158 -21.72 -10.37 -35.34
CA ILE A 158 -22.08 -9.03 -35.88
C ILE A 158 -23.40 -8.55 -35.27
N TYR A 159 -24.43 -9.39 -35.31
CA TYR A 159 -25.77 -8.97 -34.90
C TYR A 159 -25.88 -8.87 -33.35
N LEU A 160 -25.28 -9.75 -32.60
CA LEU A 160 -25.39 -9.79 -31.13
C LEU A 160 -24.22 -9.08 -30.43
N GLY A 161 -22.98 -9.32 -30.88
CA GLY A 161 -21.76 -8.83 -30.24
C GLY A 161 -21.21 -7.51 -30.81
N SER A 162 -21.73 -7.03 -31.90
CA SER A 162 -21.25 -5.90 -32.73
C SER A 162 -19.99 -6.19 -33.56
N LEU A 163 -19.92 -5.55 -34.70
CA LEU A 163 -18.76 -5.47 -35.58
C LEU A 163 -18.14 -4.08 -35.47
N TYR A 164 -16.86 -4.01 -35.12
CA TYR A 164 -16.08 -2.80 -35.32
C TYR A 164 -15.79 -2.64 -36.82
N VAL A 165 -16.29 -1.55 -37.41
CA VAL A 165 -16.15 -1.27 -38.84
C VAL A 165 -14.90 -0.42 -39.08
N ASN A 166 -14.83 0.74 -38.45
CA ASN A 166 -13.71 1.69 -38.59
C ASN A 166 -13.82 2.80 -37.52
N ASP A 167 -12.81 3.68 -37.50
CA ASP A 167 -12.82 4.92 -36.72
C ASP A 167 -12.94 6.13 -37.62
N PHE A 168 -13.50 7.23 -37.11
CA PHE A 168 -13.44 8.54 -37.72
C PHE A 168 -13.12 9.62 -36.69
N ASN A 169 -12.47 10.70 -37.15
CA ASN A 169 -12.12 11.84 -36.32
C ASN A 169 -13.11 12.97 -36.51
N ALA A 170 -13.74 13.43 -35.42
CA ALA A 170 -14.62 14.59 -35.43
C ALA A 170 -14.53 15.32 -34.06
N PHE A 171 -14.68 16.65 -34.05
CA PHE A 171 -14.70 17.47 -32.83
C PHE A 171 -13.50 17.24 -31.91
N GLY A 172 -12.31 16.97 -32.45
CA GLY A 172 -11.11 16.71 -31.70
C GLY A 172 -11.04 15.36 -30.98
N ARG A 173 -11.93 14.41 -31.32
CA ARG A 173 -11.99 13.05 -30.78
C ARG A 173 -12.05 12.01 -31.88
N THR A 174 -11.58 10.81 -31.57
CA THR A 174 -11.75 9.63 -32.43
C THR A 174 -12.99 8.85 -31.99
N TYR A 175 -13.88 8.58 -32.93
CA TYR A 175 -15.13 7.83 -32.71
C TYR A 175 -15.08 6.51 -33.45
N SER A 176 -15.49 5.43 -32.78
CA SER A 176 -15.60 4.11 -33.39
C SER A 176 -16.95 3.92 -34.03
N VAL A 177 -16.97 3.44 -35.28
CA VAL A 177 -18.17 2.99 -35.97
C VAL A 177 -18.37 1.51 -35.68
N ARG A 178 -19.51 1.17 -35.07
CA ARG A 178 -19.88 -0.22 -34.75
C ARG A 178 -21.25 -0.54 -35.38
N ALA A 179 -21.32 -1.69 -36.05
CA ALA A 179 -22.57 -2.22 -36.60
C ALA A 179 -23.10 -3.32 -35.68
N GLN A 180 -24.39 -3.25 -35.33
CA GLN A 180 -25.06 -4.24 -34.47
C GLN A 180 -26.56 -4.26 -34.84
N ALA A 181 -27.26 -5.36 -34.53
CA ALA A 181 -28.71 -5.37 -34.64
C ALA A 181 -29.33 -4.36 -33.65
N ASP A 182 -30.42 -3.71 -34.10
CA ASP A 182 -31.20 -2.87 -33.16
C ASP A 182 -31.78 -3.71 -32.02
N ALA A 183 -31.94 -3.10 -30.85
CA ALA A 183 -32.32 -3.78 -29.59
C ALA A 183 -33.59 -4.66 -29.75
N LYS A 184 -34.56 -4.20 -30.53
CA LYS A 184 -35.81 -4.95 -30.79
C LYS A 184 -35.62 -6.28 -31.54
N PHE A 185 -34.48 -6.50 -32.20
CA PHE A 185 -34.17 -7.72 -32.94
C PHE A 185 -33.21 -8.65 -32.19
N ARG A 186 -32.90 -8.35 -30.91
CA ARG A 186 -32.03 -9.12 -30.03
C ARG A 186 -32.49 -9.07 -28.58
N ALA A 187 -33.78 -8.80 -28.36
CA ALA A 187 -34.35 -8.69 -27.04
C ALA A 187 -34.65 -10.06 -26.39
N ASN A 188 -35.02 -11.05 -27.22
CA ASN A 188 -35.42 -12.38 -26.76
C ASN A 188 -34.54 -13.46 -27.39
N PRO A 189 -34.38 -14.62 -26.75
CA PRO A 189 -33.64 -15.75 -27.32
C PRO A 189 -34.15 -16.22 -28.69
N GLU A 190 -35.45 -16.11 -28.92
CA GLU A 190 -36.13 -16.51 -30.17
C GLU A 190 -35.69 -15.65 -31.33
N ASP A 191 -35.30 -14.39 -31.09
CA ASP A 191 -34.86 -13.45 -32.14
C ASP A 191 -33.59 -13.96 -32.85
N ILE A 192 -32.74 -14.73 -32.13
CA ILE A 192 -31.52 -15.33 -32.69
C ILE A 192 -31.87 -16.27 -33.85
N GLY A 193 -32.94 -17.03 -33.72
CA GLY A 193 -33.40 -17.95 -34.77
C GLY A 193 -33.87 -17.26 -36.04
N GLN A 194 -34.28 -15.99 -35.96
CA GLN A 194 -34.76 -15.21 -37.10
C GLN A 194 -33.62 -14.56 -37.92
N LEU A 195 -32.39 -14.50 -37.35
CA LEU A 195 -31.23 -14.03 -38.09
C LEU A 195 -30.96 -14.96 -39.27
N LYS A 196 -30.46 -14.41 -40.37
CA LYS A 196 -30.26 -15.15 -41.62
C LYS A 196 -28.80 -15.15 -42.01
N VAL A 197 -28.36 -16.30 -42.51
CA VAL A 197 -27.01 -16.52 -43.07
C VAL A 197 -27.16 -16.90 -44.55
N ARG A 198 -26.20 -16.50 -45.37
CA ARG A 198 -26.21 -16.79 -46.81
C ARG A 198 -25.58 -18.17 -47.06
N SER A 199 -26.25 -19.00 -47.84
CA SER A 199 -25.71 -20.27 -48.33
C SER A 199 -24.80 -20.05 -49.56
N ALA A 200 -24.07 -21.07 -49.96
CA ALA A 200 -23.26 -21.10 -51.19
C ALA A 200 -24.10 -20.92 -52.47
N SER A 201 -25.39 -21.29 -52.46
CA SER A 201 -26.33 -21.04 -53.54
C SER A 201 -26.84 -19.59 -53.57
N GLY A 202 -26.54 -18.76 -52.57
CA GLY A 202 -27.01 -17.39 -52.45
C GLY A 202 -28.34 -17.23 -51.69
N GLU A 203 -28.96 -18.30 -51.25
CA GLU A 203 -30.20 -18.28 -50.46
C GLU A 203 -29.96 -17.82 -49.01
N MET A 204 -30.93 -17.11 -48.44
CA MET A 204 -30.89 -16.65 -47.05
C MET A 204 -31.59 -17.66 -46.13
N ILE A 205 -30.82 -18.40 -45.37
CA ILE A 205 -31.26 -19.45 -44.45
C ILE A 205 -31.39 -18.90 -43.04
N PRO A 206 -32.55 -19.03 -42.38
CA PRO A 206 -32.70 -18.61 -40.98
C PRO A 206 -31.87 -19.50 -40.03
N LEU A 207 -31.29 -18.90 -38.98
CA LEU A 207 -30.47 -19.64 -38.04
C LEU A 207 -31.25 -20.70 -37.25
N SER A 208 -32.56 -20.54 -37.08
CA SER A 208 -33.44 -21.57 -36.49
C SER A 208 -33.45 -22.90 -37.27
N ALA A 209 -33.08 -22.89 -38.56
CA ALA A 209 -32.89 -24.12 -39.31
C ALA A 209 -31.58 -24.82 -39.04
N LEU A 210 -30.57 -24.13 -38.48
CA LEU A 210 -29.21 -24.60 -38.34
C LEU A 210 -28.79 -24.81 -36.88
N LEU A 211 -29.35 -24.03 -35.93
CA LEU A 211 -28.95 -24.06 -34.54
C LEU A 211 -30.16 -24.10 -33.60
N ARG A 212 -29.92 -24.66 -32.41
CA ARG A 212 -30.83 -24.62 -31.28
C ARG A 212 -30.23 -23.71 -30.21
N VAL A 213 -31.06 -22.90 -29.60
CA VAL A 213 -30.68 -22.01 -28.51
C VAL A 213 -31.28 -22.53 -27.20
N ASP A 214 -30.44 -22.91 -26.28
CA ASP A 214 -30.82 -23.40 -24.96
C ASP A 214 -30.37 -22.42 -23.87
N ALA A 215 -31.21 -22.20 -22.87
CA ALA A 215 -30.80 -21.44 -21.69
C ALA A 215 -29.85 -22.28 -20.81
N THR A 216 -28.77 -21.69 -20.41
CA THR A 216 -27.77 -22.31 -19.53
C THR A 216 -27.26 -21.30 -18.51
N THR A 217 -26.38 -21.73 -17.62
CA THR A 217 -25.65 -20.86 -16.70
C THR A 217 -24.17 -21.16 -16.78
N GLY A 218 -23.36 -20.15 -16.57
CA GLY A 218 -21.91 -20.30 -16.59
C GLY A 218 -21.20 -19.21 -15.82
N PRO A 219 -19.87 -19.27 -15.72
CA PRO A 219 -19.10 -18.21 -15.11
C PRO A 219 -19.19 -16.93 -15.95
N GLU A 220 -19.34 -15.80 -15.27
CA GLU A 220 -19.24 -14.50 -15.93
C GLU A 220 -17.87 -14.34 -16.58
N ARG A 221 -16.85 -14.67 -15.80
CA ARG A 221 -15.46 -14.59 -16.21
C ARG A 221 -14.64 -15.67 -15.51
N THR A 222 -13.68 -16.21 -16.23
CA THR A 222 -12.70 -17.16 -15.71
C THR A 222 -11.41 -16.40 -15.40
N ASN A 223 -11.12 -16.22 -14.12
CA ASN A 223 -9.85 -15.66 -13.68
C ASN A 223 -8.87 -16.79 -13.36
N ARG A 224 -7.62 -16.59 -13.74
CA ARG A 224 -6.51 -17.43 -13.30
C ARG A 224 -5.49 -16.59 -12.57
N TYR A 225 -5.05 -17.08 -11.42
CA TYR A 225 -3.96 -16.49 -10.66
C TYR A 225 -2.85 -17.54 -10.55
N ASN A 226 -1.62 -17.18 -10.87
CA ASN A 226 -0.49 -18.11 -10.97
C ASN A 226 -0.77 -19.39 -11.81
N GLY A 227 -1.65 -19.27 -12.82
CA GLY A 227 -2.05 -20.37 -13.70
C GLY A 227 -3.22 -21.20 -13.18
N PHE A 228 -3.61 -21.10 -11.90
CA PHE A 228 -4.75 -21.79 -11.29
C PHE A 228 -6.05 -21.02 -11.48
N LEU A 229 -7.16 -21.75 -11.60
CA LEU A 229 -8.49 -21.14 -11.55
C LEU A 229 -8.66 -20.47 -10.18
N ALA A 230 -9.07 -19.21 -10.16
CA ALA A 230 -9.08 -18.43 -8.93
C ALA A 230 -10.38 -17.62 -8.75
N ALA A 231 -10.80 -17.51 -7.49
CA ALA A 231 -11.87 -16.63 -7.02
C ALA A 231 -11.28 -15.56 -6.09
N ASP A 232 -11.55 -14.30 -6.38
CA ASP A 232 -11.12 -13.19 -5.54
C ASP A 232 -12.02 -13.04 -4.30
N ILE A 233 -11.41 -12.73 -3.18
CA ILE A 233 -12.08 -12.32 -1.94
C ILE A 233 -11.52 -10.95 -1.56
N ASN A 234 -12.41 -9.99 -1.39
CA ASN A 234 -12.11 -8.64 -0.98
C ASN A 234 -12.75 -8.36 0.38
N GLY A 235 -12.12 -7.50 1.17
CA GLY A 235 -12.65 -7.09 2.47
C GLY A 235 -11.68 -6.18 3.22
N GLY A 236 -12.01 -5.87 4.46
CA GLY A 236 -11.18 -5.03 5.34
C GLY A 236 -11.33 -5.42 6.80
N PRO A 237 -10.49 -4.87 7.68
CA PRO A 237 -10.69 -5.00 9.12
C PRO A 237 -11.99 -4.31 9.53
N ALA A 238 -12.71 -4.91 10.47
CA ALA A 238 -13.85 -4.27 11.10
C ALA A 238 -13.39 -3.09 11.98
N PRO A 239 -14.24 -2.09 12.24
CA PRO A 239 -13.91 -0.97 13.14
C PRO A 239 -13.39 -1.46 14.50
N GLY A 240 -12.22 -0.96 14.90
CA GLY A 240 -11.57 -1.36 16.16
C GLY A 240 -10.59 -2.53 16.05
N PHE A 241 -10.49 -3.15 14.89
CA PHE A 241 -9.53 -4.22 14.61
C PHE A 241 -8.42 -3.77 13.67
N SER A 242 -7.22 -4.33 13.84
CA SER A 242 -6.08 -4.04 12.98
C SER A 242 -6.08 -4.90 11.71
N SER A 243 -5.32 -4.46 10.69
CA SER A 243 -5.09 -5.24 9.45
C SER A 243 -4.46 -6.60 9.75
N GLY A 244 -3.55 -6.68 10.73
CA GLY A 244 -2.93 -7.94 11.14
C GLY A 244 -3.91 -8.90 11.82
N GLN A 245 -4.88 -8.39 12.61
CA GLN A 245 -5.94 -9.24 13.20
C GLN A 245 -6.88 -9.78 12.12
N ALA A 246 -7.26 -8.95 11.15
CA ALA A 246 -8.06 -9.39 10.02
C ALA A 246 -7.33 -10.46 9.18
N GLN A 247 -6.03 -10.28 8.94
CA GLN A 247 -5.20 -11.28 8.26
C GLN A 247 -5.18 -12.63 9.00
N ALA A 248 -4.91 -12.62 10.31
CA ALA A 248 -4.90 -13.82 11.13
C ALA A 248 -6.28 -14.52 11.16
N ALA A 249 -7.37 -13.75 11.17
CA ALA A 249 -8.72 -14.28 11.09
C ALA A 249 -8.98 -14.99 9.76
N ILE A 250 -8.59 -14.40 8.64
CA ILE A 250 -8.69 -14.98 7.29
C ILE A 250 -7.88 -16.28 7.19
N GLU A 251 -6.65 -16.31 7.67
CA GLU A 251 -5.80 -17.51 7.65
C GLU A 251 -6.40 -18.64 8.49
N ARG A 252 -6.98 -18.32 9.64
CA ARG A 252 -7.72 -19.28 10.48
C ARG A 252 -8.94 -19.84 9.74
N ILE A 253 -9.75 -18.98 9.12
CA ILE A 253 -10.94 -19.40 8.37
C ILE A 253 -10.52 -20.27 7.17
N ALA A 254 -9.46 -19.92 6.46
CA ALA A 254 -8.93 -20.71 5.35
C ALA A 254 -8.52 -22.11 5.79
N ALA A 255 -7.83 -22.23 6.92
CA ALA A 255 -7.44 -23.52 7.47
C ALA A 255 -8.64 -24.40 7.90
N GLU A 256 -9.75 -23.77 8.34
CA GLU A 256 -10.96 -24.48 8.79
C GLU A 256 -11.91 -24.86 7.64
N THR A 257 -11.97 -24.07 6.57
CA THR A 257 -13.04 -24.17 5.56
C THR A 257 -12.60 -24.67 4.21
N LEU A 258 -11.33 -24.45 3.83
CA LEU A 258 -10.88 -24.82 2.49
C LEU A 258 -10.68 -26.34 2.36
N PRO A 259 -11.29 -26.97 1.35
CA PRO A 259 -11.09 -28.39 1.11
C PRO A 259 -9.69 -28.65 0.52
N LYS A 260 -9.24 -29.92 0.60
CA LYS A 260 -7.98 -30.34 -0.01
C LYS A 260 -7.99 -30.06 -1.51
N GLY A 261 -6.94 -29.39 -1.99
CA GLY A 261 -6.80 -29.01 -3.39
C GLY A 261 -7.20 -27.56 -3.69
N ILE A 262 -7.88 -26.88 -2.79
CA ILE A 262 -8.08 -25.42 -2.86
C ILE A 262 -7.17 -24.74 -1.86
N GLY A 263 -6.32 -23.86 -2.36
CA GLY A 263 -5.43 -23.01 -1.56
C GLY A 263 -5.87 -21.57 -1.59
N PHE A 264 -5.11 -20.69 -0.92
CA PHE A 264 -5.27 -19.25 -1.06
C PHE A 264 -3.93 -18.56 -1.14
N GLU A 265 -3.90 -17.40 -1.78
CA GLU A 265 -2.75 -16.48 -1.80
C GLU A 265 -3.19 -15.04 -1.58
N TRP A 266 -2.39 -14.31 -0.81
CA TRP A 266 -2.56 -12.88 -0.65
C TRP A 266 -2.12 -12.13 -1.90
N THR A 267 -2.82 -11.05 -2.22
CA THR A 267 -2.49 -10.18 -3.36
C THR A 267 -2.48 -8.72 -2.94
N ASP A 268 -2.17 -7.86 -3.88
CA ASP A 268 -2.24 -6.40 -3.76
C ASP A 268 -1.39 -5.89 -2.57
N LEU A 269 -1.90 -4.94 -1.81
CA LEU A 269 -1.18 -4.30 -0.71
C LEU A 269 -0.83 -5.29 0.42
N THR A 270 -1.72 -6.25 0.71
CA THR A 270 -1.50 -7.24 1.77
C THR A 270 -0.30 -8.14 1.46
N TYR A 271 -0.16 -8.56 0.20
CA TYR A 271 1.02 -9.31 -0.23
C TYR A 271 2.31 -8.51 -0.03
N GLN A 272 2.31 -7.22 -0.41
CA GLN A 272 3.46 -6.34 -0.18
C GLN A 272 3.76 -6.15 1.31
N GLN A 273 2.73 -6.07 2.12
CA GLN A 273 2.86 -5.95 3.58
C GLN A 273 3.48 -7.21 4.21
N ILE A 274 3.10 -8.40 3.74
CA ILE A 274 3.69 -9.67 4.20
C ILE A 274 5.16 -9.77 3.77
N LEU A 275 5.47 -9.42 2.53
CA LEU A 275 6.86 -9.38 2.05
C LEU A 275 7.71 -8.38 2.84
N ALA A 276 7.18 -7.19 3.09
CA ALA A 276 7.87 -6.16 3.87
C ALA A 276 8.04 -6.59 5.34
N GLY A 277 7.05 -7.26 5.94
CA GLY A 277 7.10 -7.76 7.31
C GLY A 277 8.28 -8.70 7.55
N ASN A 278 8.53 -9.62 6.64
CA ASN A 278 9.69 -10.52 6.71
C ASN A 278 11.01 -9.78 6.46
N SER A 279 11.03 -8.78 5.59
CA SER A 279 12.22 -7.97 5.32
C SER A 279 12.51 -7.01 6.47
N GLY A 280 11.51 -6.47 7.15
CA GLY A 280 11.66 -5.56 8.29
C GLY A 280 12.44 -6.17 9.44
N VAL A 281 12.27 -7.47 9.70
CA VAL A 281 13.03 -8.22 10.72
C VAL A 281 14.53 -8.23 10.42
N LEU A 282 14.93 -8.20 9.16
CA LEU A 282 16.34 -8.16 8.74
C LEU A 282 16.85 -6.73 8.58
N VAL A 283 16.05 -5.86 7.95
CA VAL A 283 16.44 -4.47 7.61
C VAL A 283 16.70 -3.64 8.86
N PHE A 284 15.90 -3.80 9.92
CA PHE A 284 16.05 -3.03 11.15
C PHE A 284 17.36 -3.33 11.89
N PRO A 285 17.76 -4.60 12.17
CA PRO A 285 19.07 -4.92 12.71
C PRO A 285 20.23 -4.51 11.79
N LEU A 286 20.06 -4.65 10.45
CA LEU A 286 21.07 -4.24 9.49
C LEU A 286 21.28 -2.72 9.50
N ALA A 287 20.22 -1.94 9.58
CA ALA A 287 20.29 -0.49 9.72
C ALA A 287 21.00 -0.08 11.01
N LEU A 288 20.68 -0.72 12.14
CA LEU A 288 21.38 -0.52 13.40
C LEU A 288 22.85 -0.88 13.31
N LEU A 289 23.18 -2.01 12.68
CA LEU A 289 24.56 -2.44 12.47
C LEU A 289 25.33 -1.44 11.61
N LEU A 290 24.71 -0.95 10.52
CA LEU A 290 25.32 0.05 9.65
C LEU A 290 25.62 1.35 10.42
N VAL A 291 24.66 1.85 11.19
CA VAL A 291 24.84 3.04 12.05
C VAL A 291 25.95 2.78 13.07
N TYR A 292 25.96 1.60 13.68
CA TYR A 292 27.02 1.22 14.61
C TYR A 292 28.41 1.23 13.97
N LEU A 293 28.55 0.63 12.79
CA LEU A 293 29.85 0.57 12.06
C LEU A 293 30.32 1.96 11.66
N VAL A 294 29.43 2.82 11.16
CA VAL A 294 29.76 4.20 10.81
C VAL A 294 30.24 4.98 12.05
N LEU A 295 29.52 4.85 13.16
CA LEU A 295 29.90 5.49 14.41
C LEU A 295 31.21 4.89 14.99
N ALA A 296 31.40 3.58 14.88
CA ALA A 296 32.63 2.92 15.33
C ALA A 296 33.86 3.42 14.53
N ALA A 297 33.69 3.61 13.22
CA ALA A 297 34.73 4.21 12.38
C ALA A 297 35.00 5.65 12.73
N GLN A 298 33.96 6.45 13.02
CA GLN A 298 34.11 7.88 13.36
C GLN A 298 34.73 8.09 14.74
N TYR A 299 34.36 7.26 15.72
CA TYR A 299 34.88 7.39 17.08
C TYR A 299 36.17 6.59 17.34
N GLU A 300 36.58 5.77 16.36
CA GLU A 300 37.71 4.79 16.55
C GLU A 300 37.57 3.96 17.85
N SER A 301 36.33 3.66 18.18
CA SER A 301 35.97 2.96 19.42
C SER A 301 34.78 2.05 19.18
N LEU A 302 34.85 0.83 19.69
CA LEU A 302 33.72 -0.12 19.62
C LEU A 302 32.67 0.10 20.73
N THR A 303 33.04 0.83 21.80
CA THR A 303 32.17 0.97 22.98
C THR A 303 31.36 2.27 23.00
N LEU A 304 31.91 3.37 22.51
CA LEU A 304 31.20 4.66 22.47
C LEU A 304 29.95 4.61 21.60
N PRO A 305 29.94 3.99 20.40
CA PRO A 305 28.73 3.84 19.61
C PRO A 305 27.59 3.11 20.30
N ILE A 306 27.90 2.19 21.20
CA ILE A 306 26.89 1.45 21.98
C ILE A 306 26.04 2.43 22.81
N ALA A 307 26.69 3.41 23.47
CA ALA A 307 25.97 4.43 24.23
C ALA A 307 24.99 5.24 23.41
N ILE A 308 25.30 5.47 22.11
CA ILE A 308 24.45 6.19 21.18
C ILE A 308 23.27 5.31 20.74
N ILE A 309 23.55 4.04 20.40
CA ILE A 309 22.53 3.11 19.88
C ILE A 309 21.51 2.72 20.96
N MET A 310 21.90 2.68 22.23
CA MET A 310 20.99 2.35 23.33
C MET A 310 19.80 3.32 23.46
N ILE A 311 19.83 4.48 22.81
CA ILE A 311 18.69 5.40 22.79
C ILE A 311 17.60 4.98 21.79
N VAL A 312 17.95 4.20 20.76
CA VAL A 312 17.02 3.79 19.68
C VAL A 312 15.83 3.00 20.24
N PRO A 313 15.98 1.99 21.09
CA PRO A 313 14.85 1.28 21.71
C PRO A 313 13.87 2.21 22.43
N MET A 314 14.36 3.26 23.09
CA MET A 314 13.51 4.24 23.78
C MET A 314 12.69 5.08 22.79
N GLY A 315 13.30 5.43 21.64
CA GLY A 315 12.61 6.10 20.55
C GLY A 315 11.51 5.22 19.94
N VAL A 316 11.82 3.96 19.67
CA VAL A 316 10.86 2.98 19.15
C VAL A 316 9.70 2.77 20.12
N LEU A 317 9.98 2.64 21.42
CA LEU A 317 8.94 2.52 22.44
C LEU A 317 7.99 3.73 22.44
N ALA A 318 8.54 4.94 22.37
CA ALA A 318 7.74 6.16 22.34
C ALA A 318 6.92 6.28 21.04
N ALA A 319 7.49 5.87 19.89
CA ALA A 319 6.79 5.85 18.62
C ALA A 319 5.60 4.88 18.64
N LEU A 320 5.82 3.66 19.12
CA LEU A 320 4.75 2.65 19.23
C LEU A 320 3.69 3.06 20.26
N ALA A 321 4.09 3.68 21.36
CA ALA A 321 3.14 4.25 22.33
C ALA A 321 2.27 5.35 21.70
N GLY A 322 2.86 6.23 20.87
CA GLY A 322 2.10 7.25 20.14
C GLY A 322 1.12 6.67 19.12
N VAL A 323 1.55 5.68 18.35
CA VAL A 323 0.68 4.95 17.43
C VAL A 323 -0.48 4.27 18.16
N TRP A 324 -0.20 3.63 19.29
CA TRP A 324 -1.23 2.99 20.13
C TRP A 324 -2.21 4.01 20.72
N LEU A 325 -1.74 5.13 21.24
CA LEU A 325 -2.58 6.19 21.84
C LEU A 325 -3.51 6.84 20.81
N THR A 326 -3.11 6.88 19.55
CA THR A 326 -3.93 7.42 18.45
C THR A 326 -4.86 6.37 17.82
N GLY A 327 -4.87 5.14 18.34
CA GLY A 327 -5.66 4.03 17.78
C GLY A 327 -5.12 3.54 16.42
N GLY A 328 -3.87 3.87 16.10
CA GLY A 328 -3.21 3.45 14.86
C GLY A 328 -2.75 1.99 14.90
N ASP A 329 -2.35 1.51 13.76
CA ASP A 329 -1.91 0.15 13.48
C ASP A 329 -0.40 0.15 13.13
N ASN A 330 0.31 -0.93 13.45
CA ASN A 330 1.70 -1.13 13.03
C ASN A 330 1.77 -1.60 11.56
N ASN A 331 1.29 -0.76 10.67
CA ASN A 331 1.31 -0.99 9.23
C ASN A 331 2.69 -0.65 8.62
N ILE A 332 2.83 -0.89 7.31
CA ILE A 332 4.08 -0.64 6.57
C ILE A 332 4.55 0.82 6.69
N PHE A 333 3.64 1.80 6.74
CA PHE A 333 3.97 3.22 6.83
C PHE A 333 4.52 3.58 8.21
N THR A 334 3.95 3.01 9.27
CA THR A 334 4.48 3.10 10.64
C THR A 334 5.89 2.51 10.70
N GLN A 335 6.14 1.35 10.09
CA GLN A 335 7.46 0.71 10.05
C GLN A 335 8.50 1.56 9.32
N ILE A 336 8.14 2.21 8.21
CA ILE A 336 9.00 3.19 7.52
C ILE A 336 9.35 4.33 8.47
N GLY A 337 8.36 4.86 9.21
CA GLY A 337 8.60 5.88 10.24
C GLY A 337 9.59 5.44 11.32
N LEU A 338 9.51 4.18 11.78
CA LEU A 338 10.45 3.61 12.74
C LEU A 338 11.87 3.53 12.20
N VAL A 339 12.06 3.14 10.93
CA VAL A 339 13.41 3.11 10.31
C VAL A 339 14.01 4.51 10.22
N VAL A 340 13.21 5.50 9.82
CA VAL A 340 13.66 6.91 9.80
C VAL A 340 14.04 7.39 11.21
N LEU A 341 13.30 6.97 12.23
CA LEU A 341 13.55 7.34 13.63
C LEU A 341 14.90 6.82 14.14
N VAL A 342 15.39 5.67 13.64
CA VAL A 342 16.73 5.13 13.99
C VAL A 342 17.82 6.16 13.71
N GLY A 343 17.82 6.73 12.50
CA GLY A 343 18.80 7.77 12.13
C GLY A 343 18.64 9.06 12.92
N LEU A 344 17.39 9.48 13.17
CA LEU A 344 17.11 10.71 13.90
C LEU A 344 17.44 10.61 15.40
N SER A 345 17.25 9.43 16.00
CA SER A 345 17.54 9.22 17.42
C SER A 345 19.04 9.29 17.74
N ALA A 346 19.89 8.82 16.84
CA ALA A 346 21.34 8.89 16.99
C ALA A 346 21.85 10.35 17.07
N LYS A 347 21.25 11.28 16.36
CA LYS A 347 21.67 12.69 16.27
C LYS A 347 21.81 13.37 17.65
N ASN A 348 20.81 13.23 18.52
CA ASN A 348 20.82 13.87 19.82
C ASN A 348 21.86 13.23 20.77
N ALA A 349 22.03 11.91 20.70
CA ALA A 349 23.00 11.19 21.49
C ALA A 349 24.45 11.51 21.05
N ILE A 350 24.70 11.63 19.74
CA ILE A 350 25.99 12.03 19.19
C ILE A 350 26.45 13.36 19.77
N LEU A 351 25.58 14.37 19.82
CA LEU A 351 25.91 15.70 20.34
C LEU A 351 26.36 15.67 21.81
N ILE A 352 25.81 14.79 22.65
CA ILE A 352 26.19 14.67 24.05
C ILE A 352 27.48 13.86 24.16
N VAL A 353 27.59 12.74 23.46
CA VAL A 353 28.74 11.83 23.53
C VAL A 353 30.02 12.50 23.04
N GLU A 354 29.94 13.28 21.95
CA GLU A 354 31.09 14.00 21.38
C GLU A 354 31.64 15.04 22.39
N PHE A 355 30.74 15.86 22.92
CA PHE A 355 31.15 16.84 23.93
C PHE A 355 31.63 16.23 25.22
N ALA A 356 31.05 15.11 25.67
CA ALA A 356 31.55 14.39 26.81
C ALA A 356 32.96 13.84 26.57
N ARG A 357 33.24 13.37 25.35
CA ARG A 357 34.55 12.90 24.92
C ARG A 357 35.58 14.03 24.94
N GLU A 358 35.24 15.22 24.40
CA GLU A 358 36.12 16.41 24.47
C GLU A 358 36.45 16.80 25.90
N LEU A 359 35.46 16.86 26.80
CA LEU A 359 35.67 17.19 28.20
C LEU A 359 36.50 16.15 28.96
N GLU A 360 36.43 14.86 28.57
CA GLU A 360 37.36 13.85 29.10
C GLU A 360 38.80 14.07 28.65
N PHE A 361 39.03 14.53 27.40
CA PHE A 361 40.36 14.91 26.94
C PHE A 361 40.94 16.11 27.72
N GLU A 362 40.07 17.02 28.20
CA GLU A 362 40.45 18.12 29.09
C GLU A 362 40.73 17.70 30.54
N GLY A 363 40.61 16.38 30.83
CA GLY A 363 40.92 15.80 32.15
C GLY A 363 39.74 15.71 33.11
N ARG A 364 38.49 15.87 32.64
CA ARG A 364 37.28 15.65 33.46
C ARG A 364 37.06 14.16 33.67
N THR A 365 36.45 13.80 34.81
CA THR A 365 35.99 12.41 34.99
C THR A 365 34.80 12.10 34.08
N PRO A 366 34.59 10.82 33.67
CA PRO A 366 33.47 10.46 32.75
C PRO A 366 32.10 10.93 33.26
N VAL A 367 31.87 10.92 34.58
CA VAL A 367 30.60 11.40 35.17
C VAL A 367 30.47 12.93 35.07
N GLN A 368 31.54 13.66 35.37
CA GLN A 368 31.53 15.13 35.23
C GLN A 368 31.41 15.55 33.80
N ALA A 369 32.14 14.92 32.89
CA ALA A 369 32.09 15.16 31.45
C ALA A 369 30.69 14.95 30.88
N ALA A 370 30.03 13.85 31.23
CA ALA A 370 28.67 13.54 30.78
C ALA A 370 27.62 14.57 31.26
N ILE A 371 27.71 14.99 32.54
CA ILE A 371 26.78 16.00 33.10
C ILE A 371 27.02 17.37 32.46
N GLU A 372 28.27 17.79 32.32
CA GLU A 372 28.65 19.09 31.78
C GLU A 372 28.30 19.16 30.29
N ALA A 373 28.59 18.12 29.49
CA ALA A 373 28.20 17.99 28.10
C ALA A 373 26.69 18.12 27.95
N SER A 374 25.90 17.44 28.78
CA SER A 374 24.43 17.51 28.72
C SER A 374 23.91 18.91 29.02
N ARG A 375 24.53 19.64 29.98
CA ARG A 375 24.16 21.04 30.29
C ARG A 375 24.48 21.98 29.12
N LEU A 376 25.67 21.86 28.55
CA LEU A 376 26.13 22.72 27.44
C LEU A 376 25.32 22.47 26.17
N ARG A 377 24.94 21.22 25.88
CA ARG A 377 24.20 20.81 24.68
C ARG A 377 22.69 20.79 24.82
N LEU A 378 22.15 21.03 26.03
CA LEU A 378 20.71 21.05 26.25
C LEU A 378 19.95 21.99 25.30
N ARG A 379 20.41 23.24 25.19
CA ARG A 379 19.78 24.25 24.33
C ARG A 379 19.84 23.88 22.85
N PRO A 380 20.99 23.52 22.24
CA PRO A 380 21.07 23.06 20.85
C PRO A 380 20.19 21.85 20.55
N ILE A 381 20.15 20.84 21.45
CA ILE A 381 19.33 19.65 21.30
C ILE A 381 17.84 20.02 21.31
N LEU A 382 17.39 20.80 22.28
CA LEU A 382 16.00 21.23 22.34
C LEU A 382 15.60 22.04 21.11
N MET A 383 16.43 22.97 20.65
CA MET A 383 16.16 23.78 19.46
C MET A 383 15.99 22.89 18.20
N THR A 384 16.92 21.97 17.98
CA THR A 384 16.89 21.11 16.78
C THR A 384 15.75 20.08 16.86
N SER A 385 15.47 19.54 18.03
CA SER A 385 14.37 18.58 18.23
C SER A 385 13.02 19.28 18.06
N MET A 386 12.83 20.47 18.64
CA MET A 386 11.58 21.23 18.48
C MET A 386 11.36 21.65 17.04
N ALA A 387 12.40 22.11 16.33
CA ALA A 387 12.30 22.45 14.92
C ALA A 387 11.86 21.24 14.08
N PHE A 388 12.41 20.06 14.36
CA PHE A 388 12.03 18.83 13.66
C PHE A 388 10.61 18.38 14.01
N ILE A 389 10.24 18.35 15.30
CA ILE A 389 8.92 18.00 15.77
C ILE A 389 7.86 18.91 15.13
N MET A 390 8.10 20.23 15.13
CA MET A 390 7.20 21.19 14.45
C MET A 390 7.14 20.98 12.94
N GLY A 391 8.25 20.58 12.31
CA GLY A 391 8.30 20.25 10.88
C GLY A 391 7.50 19.02 10.50
N VAL A 392 7.28 18.09 11.45
CA VAL A 392 6.50 16.86 11.21
C VAL A 392 5.00 17.05 11.51
N ILE A 393 4.61 18.07 12.26
CA ILE A 393 3.18 18.36 12.56
C ILE A 393 2.29 18.36 11.31
N PRO A 394 2.67 18.97 10.17
CA PRO A 394 1.84 18.93 8.98
C PRO A 394 1.54 17.52 8.46
N LEU A 395 2.43 16.54 8.71
CA LEU A 395 2.17 15.14 8.38
C LEU A 395 1.13 14.53 9.32
N VAL A 396 1.25 14.82 10.63
CA VAL A 396 0.33 14.30 11.67
C VAL A 396 -1.09 14.80 11.47
N VAL A 397 -1.25 16.09 11.15
CA VAL A 397 -2.54 16.74 10.93
C VAL A 397 -2.95 16.77 9.46
N SER A 398 -2.30 15.95 8.61
CA SER A 398 -2.57 15.96 7.19
C SER A 398 -4.02 15.61 6.88
N THR A 399 -4.60 16.30 5.91
CA THR A 399 -5.94 16.06 5.37
C THR A 399 -5.83 15.86 3.86
N GLY A 400 -6.87 15.30 3.26
CA GLY A 400 -6.90 15.10 1.82
C GLY A 400 -6.51 13.68 1.39
N ALA A 401 -6.36 13.49 0.09
CA ALA A 401 -5.98 12.20 -0.50
C ALA A 401 -4.62 11.72 0.03
N GLY A 402 -4.54 10.46 0.49
CA GLY A 402 -3.31 9.88 1.07
C GLY A 402 -2.95 10.42 2.46
N ALA A 403 -3.86 11.13 3.14
CA ALA A 403 -3.65 11.61 4.50
C ALA A 403 -3.37 10.47 5.49
N GLU A 404 -4.03 9.34 5.34
CA GLU A 404 -3.88 8.18 6.21
C GLU A 404 -2.43 7.66 6.23
N MET A 405 -1.79 7.57 5.05
CA MET A 405 -0.39 7.15 4.94
C MET A 405 0.57 8.17 5.58
N ARG A 406 0.34 9.46 5.28
CA ARG A 406 1.16 10.55 5.84
C ARG A 406 1.01 10.63 7.35
N ALA A 407 -0.22 10.52 7.85
CA ALA A 407 -0.51 10.56 9.29
C ALA A 407 0.10 9.37 10.02
N ALA A 408 -0.02 8.13 9.49
CA ALA A 408 0.57 6.95 10.12
C ALA A 408 2.08 7.08 10.29
N MET A 409 2.80 7.48 9.23
CA MET A 409 4.23 7.74 9.30
C MET A 409 4.55 8.95 10.19
N GLY A 410 3.77 10.03 10.07
CA GLY A 410 3.93 11.26 10.82
C GLY A 410 3.79 11.05 12.34
N ILE A 411 2.78 10.31 12.77
CA ILE A 411 2.55 9.98 14.18
C ILE A 411 3.70 9.18 14.77
N ALA A 412 4.18 8.16 14.06
CA ALA A 412 5.31 7.34 14.51
C ALA A 412 6.59 8.19 14.70
N VAL A 413 6.90 9.06 13.74
CA VAL A 413 8.09 9.93 13.81
C VAL A 413 7.91 11.03 14.84
N PHE A 414 6.74 11.66 14.94
CA PHE A 414 6.42 12.73 15.88
C PHE A 414 6.56 12.25 17.33
N SER A 415 5.84 11.19 17.69
CA SER A 415 5.88 10.63 19.05
C SER A 415 7.25 10.04 19.39
N GLY A 416 7.89 9.38 18.42
CA GLY A 416 9.25 8.88 18.55
C GLY A 416 10.26 10.00 18.82
N MET A 417 10.18 11.13 18.12
CA MET A 417 11.07 12.28 18.34
C MET A 417 10.85 12.96 19.69
N ILE A 418 9.60 13.03 20.17
CA ILE A 418 9.34 13.50 21.56
C ILE A 418 10.03 12.56 22.55
N GLY A 419 9.84 11.25 22.38
CA GLY A 419 10.47 10.25 23.27
C GLY A 419 12.00 10.29 23.20
N VAL A 420 12.57 10.34 21.99
CA VAL A 420 14.03 10.45 21.81
C VAL A 420 14.58 11.71 22.44
N THR A 421 13.87 12.83 22.35
CA THR A 421 14.31 14.08 22.97
C THR A 421 14.29 13.98 24.50
N PHE A 422 13.19 13.48 25.05
CA PHE A 422 13.07 13.30 26.49
C PHE A 422 14.06 12.27 27.03
N PHE A 423 14.01 11.03 26.53
CA PHE A 423 14.91 9.96 26.98
C PHE A 423 16.37 10.25 26.62
N GLY A 424 16.63 10.88 25.47
CA GLY A 424 17.98 11.23 25.01
C GLY A 424 18.70 12.16 25.97
N ILE A 425 18.05 13.18 26.47
CA ILE A 425 18.64 14.13 27.41
C ILE A 425 19.01 13.43 28.74
N PHE A 426 18.14 12.55 29.25
CA PHE A 426 18.35 11.93 30.55
C PHE A 426 19.16 10.62 30.48
N MET A 427 18.96 9.80 29.47
CA MET A 427 19.56 8.46 29.39
C MET A 427 20.92 8.45 28.68
N THR A 428 21.15 9.33 27.71
CA THR A 428 22.46 9.35 27.00
C THR A 428 23.64 9.56 27.95
N PRO A 429 23.61 10.51 28.92
CA PRO A 429 24.68 10.64 29.89
C PRO A 429 24.92 9.36 30.70
N VAL A 430 23.84 8.68 31.08
CA VAL A 430 23.92 7.41 31.84
C VAL A 430 24.56 6.31 30.98
N PHE A 431 24.12 6.19 29.72
CA PHE A 431 24.67 5.21 28.77
C PHE A 431 26.14 5.50 28.45
N TYR A 432 26.53 6.76 28.35
CA TYR A 432 27.93 7.15 28.21
C TYR A 432 28.79 6.68 29.37
N VAL A 433 28.38 7.00 30.62
CA VAL A 433 29.09 6.58 31.82
C VAL A 433 29.14 5.05 31.94
N LEU A 434 28.05 4.34 31.56
CA LEU A 434 28.00 2.90 31.56
C LEU A 434 29.01 2.31 30.54
N ALA A 435 29.05 2.82 29.35
CA ALA A 435 29.98 2.41 28.30
C ALA A 435 31.44 2.64 28.73
N ARG A 436 31.72 3.77 29.39
CA ARG A 436 33.05 4.08 29.93
C ARG A 436 33.45 3.14 31.09
N ARG A 437 32.51 2.75 31.94
CA ARG A 437 32.75 1.76 33.00
C ARG A 437 33.10 0.38 32.45
N ILE A 438 32.40 -0.06 31.40
CA ILE A 438 32.67 -1.35 30.74
C ILE A 438 34.09 -1.37 30.15
N THR A 439 34.58 -0.25 29.64
CA THR A 439 35.96 -0.11 29.11
C THR A 439 37.01 0.05 30.21
N GLY A 440 36.65 0.01 31.49
CA GLY A 440 37.56 0.16 32.62
C GLY A 440 38.11 1.57 32.78
N ASN A 441 37.42 2.60 32.30
CA ASN A 441 37.82 4.01 32.31
C ASN A 441 39.23 4.26 31.73
N LYS A 442 39.68 3.45 30.77
CA LYS A 442 40.95 3.65 30.09
C LYS A 442 40.97 5.04 29.42
N ALA A 443 42.10 5.72 29.48
CA ALA A 443 42.27 7.00 28.80
C ALA A 443 41.92 6.85 27.31
N LEU A 444 41.14 7.81 26.76
CA LEU A 444 40.84 7.85 25.35
C LEU A 444 42.12 8.25 24.60
N THR A 445 42.42 7.57 23.51
CA THR A 445 43.54 7.94 22.62
C THR A 445 43.17 9.18 21.82
N GLN A 446 43.99 10.24 21.88
CA GLN A 446 43.87 11.38 20.96
C GLN A 446 44.40 10.99 19.58
N HIS A 447 43.70 11.42 18.55
CA HIS A 447 44.13 11.22 17.18
C HIS A 447 45.42 12.01 16.89
N THR A 448 46.38 11.41 16.22
CA THR A 448 47.68 12.02 15.88
C THR A 448 47.56 13.27 15.05
N ASP A 449 46.45 13.45 14.32
CA ASP A 449 46.21 14.61 13.45
C ASP A 449 45.85 15.88 14.26
N ASP A 450 45.10 15.73 15.36
CA ASP A 450 44.82 16.86 16.27
C ASP A 450 46.06 17.31 17.05
N ALA A 451 46.93 16.37 17.40
CA ALA A 451 48.22 16.66 17.99
C ALA A 451 49.17 17.41 17.04
N HIS A 452 49.05 17.14 15.73
CA HIS A 452 49.81 17.87 14.70
C HIS A 452 49.27 19.29 14.50
N ALA A 453 47.95 19.50 14.50
CA ALA A 453 47.33 20.81 14.42
C ALA A 453 47.65 21.66 15.70
N GLN A 454 47.59 21.09 16.87
CA GLN A 454 47.96 21.80 18.12
C GLN A 454 49.44 22.10 18.18
N ASN A 455 50.30 21.21 17.73
CA ASN A 455 51.76 21.48 17.67
C ASN A 455 52.09 22.55 16.61
N VAL A 456 51.35 22.67 15.51
CA VAL A 456 51.53 23.75 14.53
C VAL A 456 51.10 25.08 15.13
N HIS A 457 49.98 25.13 15.85
CA HIS A 457 49.51 26.34 16.54
C HIS A 457 50.43 26.73 17.72
N ALA A 458 50.97 25.77 18.47
CA ALA A 458 51.93 26.01 19.54
C ALA A 458 53.28 26.53 19.00
N THR A 459 53.75 25.95 17.89
CA THR A 459 54.98 26.43 17.20
C THR A 459 54.81 27.77 16.58
N ASP A 460 53.64 28.10 16.02
CA ASP A 460 53.34 29.43 15.51
C ASP A 460 53.22 30.48 16.60
N ALA A 461 52.66 30.12 17.78
CA ALA A 461 52.60 30.98 18.95
C ALA A 461 53.99 31.21 19.56
N GLU A 462 54.85 30.21 19.66
CA GLU A 462 56.24 30.33 20.09
C GLU A 462 57.10 31.13 19.12
N MET A 463 56.92 30.96 17.82
CA MET A 463 57.59 31.79 16.76
C MET A 463 57.13 33.23 16.81
N ALA A 464 55.85 33.50 17.08
CA ALA A 464 55.33 34.86 17.23
C ALA A 464 55.89 35.55 18.51
N ALA A 465 56.05 34.77 19.59
CA ALA A 465 56.67 35.26 20.82
C ALA A 465 58.20 35.52 20.71
N SER A 466 58.89 34.81 19.80
CA SER A 466 60.33 34.91 19.59
C SER A 466 60.77 35.97 18.54
N GLY A 467 59.82 36.67 17.95
CA GLY A 467 60.12 37.78 17.01
C GLY A 467 60.75 37.39 15.66
N ARG A 468 60.68 36.10 15.24
CA ARG A 468 61.20 35.60 13.96
C ARG A 468 60.12 35.65 12.85
N PRO A 469 60.42 36.14 11.65
CA PRO A 469 59.40 36.25 10.58
C PRO A 469 58.98 34.90 10.07
N SER A 470 57.67 34.72 9.92
CA SER A 470 56.99 33.54 9.34
C SER A 470 57.44 33.28 7.89
N ARG A 471 57.88 32.07 7.61
CA ARG A 471 58.13 31.61 6.27
C ARG A 471 56.79 31.33 5.55
N SER A 472 56.24 32.31 4.86
CA SER A 472 55.14 32.10 3.92
C SER A 472 55.61 31.25 2.74
N LYS A 473 55.19 30.00 2.63
CA LYS A 473 55.32 29.21 1.41
C LYS A 473 54.23 29.63 0.44
N THR A 474 54.63 30.52 -0.50
CA THR A 474 53.89 30.78 -1.73
C THR A 474 53.74 29.44 -2.48
N ARG A 475 52.57 28.90 -2.53
CA ARG A 475 52.21 27.81 -3.45
C ARG A 475 51.77 28.43 -4.77
N SER A 476 52.61 28.33 -5.79
CA SER A 476 52.29 28.68 -7.16
C SER A 476 51.15 27.82 -7.69
N LEU A 477 50.12 28.49 -8.14
CA LEU A 477 49.05 27.91 -8.95
C LEU A 477 49.62 27.57 -10.34
N LEU A 478 49.55 26.28 -10.73
CA LEU A 478 49.64 25.85 -12.12
C LEU A 478 48.23 25.66 -12.66
N PRO A 479 47.92 26.10 -13.89
CA PRO A 479 46.60 25.95 -14.46
C PRO A 479 46.38 24.53 -15.02
N ALA A 480 45.13 24.08 -14.96
CA ALA A 480 44.63 22.88 -15.57
C ALA A 480 44.62 22.99 -17.11
N ALA A 481 45.03 21.92 -17.77
CA ALA A 481 44.64 21.58 -19.13
C ALA A 481 43.66 20.39 -19.07
#